data_cf355626d39076f285ae746a65d3ad13
#
_entry.id   cf355626d39076f285ae746a65d3ad13
#
_cell.length_a   1.000
_cell.length_b   1.000
_cell.length_c   1.000
_cell.angle_alpha   90.00
_cell.angle_beta   90.00
_cell.angle_gamma   90.00
#
_symmetry.space_group_name_H-M   'P 1'
#
loop_
_entity.id
_entity.type
_entity.pdbx_description
1 polymer ?
#
loop_
_entity_poly.entity_id
_entity_poly.type
_entity_poly.pdbx_seq_one_letter_code
_entity_poly.pdbx_strand_id
1 'polypeptide(L)'
;VIRTAAVVGAGLIGTSVALALSRRGVLVHLLDTDRNAVRTAVALGGGVDCPPDHPVDIAVIAVPPSAVGRVLADQQARGLAHAYTDVASVKHETERAVLVGAPDPSLFVGGHPMAGGERSGPLAACANLFEGRTWVLTACEQTSRETLNRALAMVAMCGAVPVVMESDAHDRAVALVSHAPHVVAALMAARLENAPEEASRLAGQGVRDMTRIAGGDPGLWGDILESNATAVADVLSELADDLAATVRALRGLAEVDAAKRAEEMTRVIDLLGRGNAGRARLPGKPGTAGGALVPVVIGDRPGELARLFAAVQDTGVNIEDVSIDHSTGRPSGLVELVVATDAAGLLADRLLAANWTVQRIRPVYANRSAGADDRDRGSADRVTVPS
;
A
#
# COMPACT_ATOMS: atom_id res chain seq x y z
N VAL A 1 -13.54 8.53 26.30
CA VAL A 1 -12.32 7.71 26.46
C VAL A 1 -12.76 6.25 26.36
N ILE A 2 -12.16 5.46 25.47
CA ILE A 2 -12.46 4.04 25.31
C ILE A 2 -11.71 3.26 26.40
N ARG A 3 -12.44 2.49 27.18
CA ARG A 3 -11.91 1.61 28.26
C ARG A 3 -12.15 0.14 27.95
N THR A 4 -13.22 -0.16 27.22
CA THR A 4 -13.63 -1.50 26.85
C THR A 4 -13.91 -1.59 25.36
N ALA A 5 -13.51 -2.68 24.73
CA ALA A 5 -13.78 -2.94 23.32
C ALA A 5 -14.12 -4.42 23.08
N ALA A 6 -14.88 -4.69 22.03
CA ALA A 6 -15.06 -6.04 21.52
C ALA A 6 -14.53 -6.11 20.09
N VAL A 7 -13.84 -7.19 19.74
CA VAL A 7 -13.40 -7.47 18.39
C VAL A 7 -14.07 -8.76 17.93
N VAL A 8 -14.90 -8.66 16.90
CA VAL A 8 -15.62 -9.77 16.29
C VAL A 8 -14.92 -10.16 15.00
N GLY A 9 -14.17 -11.26 15.07
CA GLY A 9 -13.25 -11.71 14.04
C GLY A 9 -11.79 -11.63 14.48
N ALA A 10 -11.15 -12.77 14.74
CA ALA A 10 -9.78 -12.91 15.24
C ALA A 10 -8.77 -13.23 14.12
N GLY A 11 -8.96 -12.64 12.92
CA GLY A 11 -8.00 -12.70 11.82
C GLY A 11 -6.81 -11.74 12.02
N LEU A 12 -6.04 -11.49 10.96
CA LEU A 12 -4.91 -10.55 10.96
C LEU A 12 -5.31 -9.16 11.47
N ILE A 13 -6.32 -8.55 10.87
CA ILE A 13 -6.71 -7.16 11.18
C ILE A 13 -7.36 -7.07 12.58
N GLY A 14 -8.35 -7.94 12.86
CA GLY A 14 -9.02 -7.93 14.15
C GLY A 14 -8.06 -8.16 15.32
N THR A 15 -7.16 -9.14 15.20
CA THR A 15 -6.14 -9.39 16.22
C THR A 15 -5.16 -8.21 16.36
N SER A 16 -4.77 -7.56 15.25
CA SER A 16 -3.91 -6.38 15.30
C SER A 16 -4.58 -5.20 16.00
N VAL A 17 -5.88 -4.96 15.76
CA VAL A 17 -6.68 -3.96 16.50
C VAL A 17 -6.72 -4.30 17.99
N ALA A 18 -7.00 -5.56 18.31
CA ALA A 18 -7.05 -6.03 19.70
C ALA A 18 -5.71 -5.80 20.43
N LEU A 19 -4.59 -6.16 19.78
CA LEU A 19 -3.25 -5.93 20.31
C LEU A 19 -2.93 -4.43 20.50
N ALA A 20 -3.29 -3.59 19.52
CA ALA A 20 -3.07 -2.15 19.60
C ALA A 20 -3.82 -1.51 20.77
N LEU A 21 -5.09 -1.88 20.96
CA LEU A 21 -5.94 -1.38 22.03
C LEU A 21 -5.50 -1.91 23.39
N SER A 22 -5.18 -3.21 23.51
CA SER A 22 -4.71 -3.83 24.77
C SER A 22 -3.41 -3.18 25.26
N ARG A 23 -2.47 -2.83 24.37
CA ARG A 23 -1.25 -2.07 24.73
C ARG A 23 -1.53 -0.68 25.30
N ARG A 24 -2.70 -0.11 25.02
CA ARG A 24 -3.17 1.18 25.54
C ARG A 24 -4.03 1.04 26.81
N GLY A 25 -4.11 -0.18 27.36
CA GLY A 25 -4.85 -0.46 28.59
C GLY A 25 -6.36 -0.63 28.40
N VAL A 26 -6.84 -0.84 27.18
CA VAL A 26 -8.24 -1.17 26.90
C VAL A 26 -8.48 -2.64 27.19
N LEU A 27 -9.54 -2.97 27.92
CA LEU A 27 -10.00 -4.36 28.06
C LEU A 27 -10.70 -4.76 26.76
N VAL A 28 -10.12 -5.72 26.05
CA VAL A 28 -10.62 -6.18 24.75
C VAL A 28 -11.19 -7.58 24.88
N HIS A 29 -12.45 -7.76 24.48
CA HIS A 29 -13.14 -9.04 24.37
C HIS A 29 -13.03 -9.55 22.93
N LEU A 30 -12.47 -10.75 22.75
CA LEU A 30 -12.28 -11.39 21.46
C LEU A 30 -13.40 -12.40 21.18
N LEU A 31 -14.08 -12.23 20.06
CA LEU A 31 -15.20 -13.07 19.64
C LEU A 31 -14.93 -13.58 18.22
N ASP A 32 -14.93 -14.89 18.03
CA ASP A 32 -14.84 -15.55 16.71
C ASP A 32 -15.53 -16.91 16.74
N THR A 33 -15.97 -17.38 15.61
CA THR A 33 -16.46 -18.75 15.41
C THR A 33 -15.33 -19.77 15.47
N ASP A 34 -14.11 -19.39 15.04
CA ASP A 34 -12.90 -20.19 15.21
C ASP A 34 -12.26 -19.96 16.59
N ARG A 35 -12.53 -20.89 17.49
CA ARG A 35 -11.98 -20.86 18.85
C ARG A 35 -10.45 -20.94 18.90
N ASN A 36 -9.80 -21.51 17.87
CA ASN A 36 -8.34 -21.57 17.84
C ASN A 36 -7.75 -20.20 17.47
N ALA A 37 -8.42 -19.46 16.57
CA ALA A 37 -8.04 -18.08 16.28
C ALA A 37 -8.14 -17.20 17.52
N VAL A 38 -9.24 -17.29 18.29
CA VAL A 38 -9.39 -16.56 19.58
C VAL A 38 -8.28 -16.91 20.56
N ARG A 39 -8.03 -18.20 20.81
CA ARG A 39 -6.97 -18.65 21.73
C ARG A 39 -5.59 -18.10 21.32
N THR A 40 -5.31 -18.11 20.01
CA THR A 40 -4.06 -17.58 19.49
C THR A 40 -3.97 -16.07 19.73
N ALA A 41 -5.03 -15.31 19.43
CA ALA A 41 -5.07 -13.87 19.66
C ALA A 41 -4.91 -13.51 21.14
N VAL A 42 -5.55 -14.27 22.05
CA VAL A 42 -5.37 -14.12 23.52
C VAL A 42 -3.94 -14.43 23.92
N ALA A 43 -3.35 -15.51 23.43
CA ALA A 43 -1.95 -15.87 23.75
C ALA A 43 -0.95 -14.80 23.29
N LEU A 44 -1.26 -14.06 22.21
CA LEU A 44 -0.48 -12.90 21.74
C LEU A 44 -0.69 -11.63 22.58
N GLY A 45 -1.64 -11.64 23.53
CA GLY A 45 -1.95 -10.48 24.38
C GLY A 45 -3.04 -9.56 23.80
N GLY A 46 -3.86 -10.05 22.85
CA GLY A 46 -4.93 -9.27 22.21
C GLY A 46 -6.18 -9.04 23.08
N GLY A 47 -6.25 -9.62 24.29
CA GLY A 47 -7.41 -9.46 25.18
C GLY A 47 -7.84 -10.76 25.83
N VAL A 48 -9.16 -10.93 26.06
CA VAL A 48 -9.74 -12.07 26.78
C VAL A 48 -10.74 -12.85 25.91
N ASP A 49 -10.81 -14.19 26.10
CA ASP A 49 -11.76 -15.09 25.44
C ASP A 49 -13.03 -15.24 26.32
N CYS A 50 -13.73 -14.15 26.53
CA CYS A 50 -15.04 -14.16 27.17
C CYS A 50 -15.90 -13.02 26.61
N PRO A 51 -17.23 -13.21 26.44
CA PRO A 51 -18.13 -12.12 26.15
C PRO A 51 -18.14 -11.11 27.29
N PRO A 52 -18.37 -9.82 27.03
CA PRO A 52 -18.47 -8.82 28.08
C PRO A 52 -19.79 -8.96 28.85
N ASP A 53 -19.76 -8.66 30.15
CA ASP A 53 -20.95 -8.67 31.02
C ASP A 53 -21.86 -7.45 30.79
N HIS A 54 -21.31 -6.35 30.25
CA HIS A 54 -21.99 -5.09 29.95
C HIS A 54 -21.61 -4.61 28.56
N PRO A 55 -22.43 -3.76 27.90
CA PRO A 55 -22.08 -3.16 26.61
C PRO A 55 -20.71 -2.48 26.66
N VAL A 56 -19.84 -2.81 25.72
CA VAL A 56 -18.51 -2.17 25.59
C VAL A 56 -18.61 -0.79 24.92
N ASP A 57 -17.57 0.04 25.08
CA ASP A 57 -17.55 1.38 24.47
C ASP A 57 -17.63 1.34 22.95
N ILE A 58 -16.93 0.35 22.31
CA ILE A 58 -16.92 0.17 20.86
C ILE A 58 -16.71 -1.30 20.49
N ALA A 59 -17.43 -1.77 19.46
CA ALA A 59 -17.21 -3.07 18.84
C ALA A 59 -16.64 -2.91 17.43
N VAL A 60 -15.62 -3.71 17.10
CA VAL A 60 -14.98 -3.76 15.78
C VAL A 60 -15.38 -5.05 15.09
N ILE A 61 -16.08 -4.94 13.96
CA ILE A 61 -16.52 -6.07 13.15
C ILE A 61 -15.44 -6.37 12.11
N ALA A 62 -14.62 -7.39 12.39
CA ALA A 62 -13.44 -7.75 11.59
C ALA A 62 -13.68 -9.07 10.83
N VAL A 63 -14.79 -9.15 10.13
CA VAL A 63 -15.20 -10.28 9.29
C VAL A 63 -15.14 -9.91 7.79
N PRO A 64 -15.22 -10.86 6.85
CA PRO A 64 -15.29 -10.58 5.42
C PRO A 64 -16.42 -9.59 5.07
N PRO A 65 -16.24 -8.75 4.03
CA PRO A 65 -17.19 -7.70 3.67
C PRO A 65 -18.64 -8.17 3.56
N SER A 66 -18.87 -9.31 2.90
CA SER A 66 -20.20 -9.93 2.72
C SER A 66 -20.90 -10.32 4.03
N ALA A 67 -20.16 -10.49 5.12
CA ALA A 67 -20.69 -10.90 6.42
C ALA A 67 -20.97 -9.73 7.38
N VAL A 68 -20.41 -8.53 7.11
CA VAL A 68 -20.43 -7.40 8.06
C VAL A 68 -21.86 -7.01 8.46
N GLY A 69 -22.77 -6.79 7.51
CA GLY A 69 -24.13 -6.36 7.80
C GLY A 69 -24.88 -7.33 8.72
N ARG A 70 -24.81 -8.61 8.43
CA ARG A 70 -25.46 -9.67 9.26
C ARG A 70 -24.84 -9.77 10.64
N VAL A 71 -23.50 -9.82 10.73
CA VAL A 71 -22.81 -9.93 12.01
C VAL A 71 -23.06 -8.69 12.87
N LEU A 72 -23.03 -7.49 12.29
CA LEU A 72 -23.35 -6.26 12.97
C LEU A 72 -24.77 -6.30 13.57
N ALA A 73 -25.77 -6.66 12.76
CA ALA A 73 -27.15 -6.75 13.21
C ALA A 73 -27.31 -7.73 14.39
N ASP A 74 -26.68 -8.90 14.32
CA ASP A 74 -26.66 -9.88 15.39
C ASP A 74 -26.03 -9.33 16.67
N GLN A 75 -24.93 -8.58 16.57
CA GLN A 75 -24.26 -8.02 17.74
C GLN A 75 -25.02 -6.82 18.34
N GLN A 76 -25.66 -6.00 17.51
CA GLN A 76 -26.54 -4.94 17.98
C GLN A 76 -27.78 -5.49 18.71
N ALA A 77 -28.40 -6.54 18.16
CA ALA A 77 -29.55 -7.22 18.81
C ALA A 77 -29.19 -7.78 20.21
N ARG A 78 -27.93 -8.14 20.41
CA ARG A 78 -27.40 -8.59 21.73
C ARG A 78 -26.98 -7.44 22.64
N GLY A 79 -27.00 -6.20 22.16
CA GLY A 79 -26.53 -5.03 22.93
C GLY A 79 -25.04 -5.06 23.25
N LEU A 80 -24.20 -5.60 22.35
CA LEU A 80 -22.76 -5.81 22.60
C LEU A 80 -22.00 -4.51 22.90
N ALA A 81 -22.33 -3.40 22.23
CA ALA A 81 -21.57 -2.16 22.34
C ALA A 81 -22.43 -0.91 22.18
N HIS A 82 -21.89 0.23 22.61
CA HIS A 82 -22.48 1.56 22.44
C HIS A 82 -22.14 2.19 21.07
N ALA A 83 -21.13 1.68 20.36
CA ALA A 83 -20.76 2.09 19.01
C ALA A 83 -20.15 0.89 18.27
N TYR A 84 -20.28 0.90 16.96
CA TYR A 84 -19.78 -0.17 16.09
C TYR A 84 -19.02 0.41 14.91
N THR A 85 -17.96 -0.25 14.53
CA THR A 85 -17.24 -0.01 13.27
C THR A 85 -16.83 -1.33 12.64
N ASP A 86 -16.49 -1.32 11.36
CA ASP A 86 -15.90 -2.47 10.70
C ASP A 86 -14.47 -2.19 10.23
N VAL A 87 -13.85 -3.15 9.56
CA VAL A 87 -12.51 -3.03 8.97
C VAL A 87 -12.47 -3.53 7.53
N ALA A 88 -13.63 -3.69 6.91
CA ALA A 88 -13.73 -4.20 5.55
C ALA A 88 -13.11 -3.24 4.53
N SER A 89 -12.55 -3.80 3.45
CA SER A 89 -11.88 -3.03 2.39
C SER A 89 -12.83 -2.35 1.42
N VAL A 90 -14.14 -2.57 1.53
CA VAL A 90 -15.21 -1.94 0.75
C VAL A 90 -16.26 -1.35 1.68
N LYS A 91 -16.88 -0.24 1.28
CA LYS A 91 -17.76 0.51 2.20
C LYS A 91 -19.21 0.65 1.71
N HIS A 92 -19.43 0.90 0.43
CA HIS A 92 -20.78 1.18 -0.09
C HIS A 92 -21.76 0.05 0.18
N GLU A 93 -21.45 -1.17 -0.25
CA GLU A 93 -22.31 -2.33 -0.03
C GLU A 93 -22.44 -2.69 1.45
N THR A 94 -21.36 -2.53 2.23
CA THR A 94 -21.39 -2.72 3.68
C THR A 94 -22.33 -1.74 4.36
N GLU A 95 -22.24 -0.45 4.02
CA GLU A 95 -23.12 0.61 4.54
C GLU A 95 -24.57 0.34 4.17
N ARG A 96 -24.84 0.01 2.90
CA ARG A 96 -26.19 -0.35 2.43
C ARG A 96 -26.77 -1.54 3.22
N ALA A 97 -25.98 -2.59 3.44
CA ALA A 97 -26.41 -3.76 4.22
C ALA A 97 -26.73 -3.37 5.68
N VAL A 98 -25.96 -2.47 6.27
CA VAL A 98 -26.20 -1.94 7.62
C VAL A 98 -27.47 -1.10 7.67
N LEU A 99 -27.68 -0.18 6.73
CA LEU A 99 -28.85 0.67 6.67
C LEU A 99 -30.17 -0.11 6.54
N VAL A 100 -30.12 -1.26 5.87
CA VAL A 100 -31.29 -2.13 5.68
C VAL A 100 -31.51 -3.10 6.85
N GLY A 101 -30.44 -3.63 7.44
CA GLY A 101 -30.50 -4.78 8.34
C GLY A 101 -30.20 -4.50 9.81
N ALA A 102 -29.50 -3.40 10.12
CA ALA A 102 -29.13 -3.12 11.50
C ALA A 102 -30.31 -2.59 12.35
N PRO A 103 -30.44 -3.02 13.60
CA PRO A 103 -31.46 -2.49 14.54
C PRO A 103 -31.34 -0.98 14.76
N ASP A 104 -30.11 -0.45 14.83
CA ASP A 104 -29.83 0.97 14.99
C ASP A 104 -28.60 1.38 14.15
N PRO A 105 -28.80 1.86 12.91
CA PRO A 105 -27.71 2.33 12.07
C PRO A 105 -26.94 3.54 12.64
N SER A 106 -27.54 4.29 13.58
CA SER A 106 -26.89 5.48 14.17
C SER A 106 -25.66 5.11 15.03
N LEU A 107 -25.60 3.87 15.48
CA LEU A 107 -24.49 3.34 16.26
C LEU A 107 -23.35 2.79 15.38
N PHE A 108 -23.44 2.88 14.05
CA PHE A 108 -22.43 2.38 13.14
C PHE A 108 -21.71 3.48 12.37
N VAL A 109 -20.43 3.30 12.17
CA VAL A 109 -19.59 4.03 11.21
C VAL A 109 -18.66 3.05 10.49
N GLY A 110 -18.65 3.08 9.18
CA GLY A 110 -17.77 2.23 8.39
C GLY A 110 -16.31 2.57 8.64
N GLY A 111 -15.45 1.56 8.64
CA GLY A 111 -14.02 1.71 8.85
C GLY A 111 -13.21 0.88 7.84
N HIS A 112 -12.06 1.40 7.42
CA HIS A 112 -11.10 0.67 6.60
C HIS A 112 -9.67 1.11 6.93
N PRO A 113 -8.91 0.33 7.69
CA PRO A 113 -7.48 0.56 7.86
C PRO A 113 -6.76 0.26 6.53
N MET A 114 -6.08 1.26 5.94
CA MET A 114 -5.24 1.07 4.74
C MET A 114 -3.97 0.30 5.11
N ALA A 115 -4.15 -0.88 5.67
CA ALA A 115 -3.12 -1.75 6.19
C ALA A 115 -3.54 -3.21 6.02
N GLY A 116 -2.59 -4.06 5.69
CA GLY A 116 -2.80 -5.48 5.50
C GLY A 116 -1.47 -6.21 5.34
N GLY A 117 -1.53 -7.49 5.05
CA GLY A 117 -0.36 -8.33 4.78
C GLY A 117 -0.73 -9.49 3.88
N GLU A 118 0.29 -10.13 3.32
CA GLU A 118 0.15 -11.31 2.45
C GLU A 118 -0.22 -12.57 3.26
N ARG A 119 0.00 -12.53 4.57
CA ARG A 119 -0.34 -13.64 5.48
C ARG A 119 -1.65 -13.36 6.19
N SER A 120 -2.48 -14.36 6.31
CA SER A 120 -3.75 -14.32 7.04
C SER A 120 -3.62 -14.91 8.45
N GLY A 121 -4.66 -14.68 9.27
CA GLY A 121 -4.78 -15.26 10.60
C GLY A 121 -4.07 -14.48 11.71
N PRO A 122 -4.32 -14.85 12.99
CA PRO A 122 -3.84 -14.13 14.15
C PRO A 122 -2.31 -14.16 14.33
N LEU A 123 -1.62 -15.19 13.84
CA LEU A 123 -0.16 -15.29 13.94
C LEU A 123 0.60 -14.21 13.12
N ALA A 124 -0.05 -13.64 12.12
CA ALA A 124 0.53 -12.54 11.33
C ALA A 124 0.25 -11.16 11.94
N ALA A 125 -0.55 -11.08 13.01
CA ALA A 125 -0.97 -9.84 13.62
C ALA A 125 0.17 -9.14 14.38
N CYS A 126 0.15 -7.81 14.35
CA CYS A 126 1.05 -7.00 15.15
C CYS A 126 0.37 -5.71 15.61
N ALA A 127 0.72 -5.23 16.79
CA ALA A 127 0.08 -4.07 17.40
C ALA A 127 0.40 -2.74 16.73
N ASN A 128 1.48 -2.66 15.96
CA ASN A 128 1.91 -1.47 15.21
C ASN A 128 1.53 -1.52 13.73
N LEU A 129 0.66 -2.45 13.33
CA LEU A 129 0.22 -2.60 11.93
C LEU A 129 -0.33 -1.29 11.34
N PHE A 130 -0.96 -0.47 12.16
CA PHE A 130 -1.67 0.74 11.75
C PHE A 130 -0.89 2.04 11.99
N GLU A 131 0.26 1.99 12.65
CA GLU A 131 1.03 3.19 13.00
C GLU A 131 1.40 4.02 11.77
N GLY A 132 0.98 5.31 11.79
CA GLY A 132 1.16 6.25 10.70
C GLY A 132 0.41 5.94 9.40
N ARG A 133 -0.41 4.88 9.37
CA ARG A 133 -1.20 4.52 8.19
C ARG A 133 -2.57 5.19 8.20
N THR A 134 -3.07 5.46 7.02
CA THR A 134 -4.43 5.98 6.86
C THR A 134 -5.45 4.95 7.34
N TRP A 135 -6.46 5.44 8.10
CA TRP A 135 -7.66 4.68 8.42
C TRP A 135 -8.87 5.48 7.97
N VAL A 136 -9.55 5.00 6.95
CA VAL A 136 -10.76 5.67 6.46
C VAL A 136 -11.94 5.36 7.38
N LEU A 137 -12.74 6.40 7.67
CA LEU A 137 -14.04 6.28 8.32
C LEU A 137 -15.11 6.82 7.36
N THR A 138 -16.18 6.03 7.14
CA THR A 138 -17.32 6.43 6.31
C THR A 138 -18.54 6.60 7.21
N ALA A 139 -18.86 7.87 7.51
CA ALA A 139 -20.04 8.22 8.28
C ALA A 139 -21.20 8.49 7.31
N CYS A 140 -22.31 7.75 7.45
CA CYS A 140 -23.54 8.04 6.73
C CYS A 140 -24.35 9.12 7.47
N GLU A 141 -25.41 9.63 6.83
CA GLU A 141 -26.29 10.66 7.43
C GLU A 141 -26.90 10.24 8.77
N GLN A 142 -27.08 8.93 8.98
CA GLN A 142 -27.66 8.40 10.22
C GLN A 142 -26.63 8.21 11.33
N THR A 143 -25.32 8.15 11.01
CA THR A 143 -24.26 7.96 11.99
C THR A 143 -24.29 9.05 13.06
N SER A 144 -24.43 8.67 14.33
CA SER A 144 -24.42 9.65 15.41
C SER A 144 -23.03 10.25 15.60
N ARG A 145 -23.00 11.52 16.03
CA ARG A 145 -21.73 12.21 16.35
C ARG A 145 -20.92 11.49 17.43
N GLU A 146 -21.61 10.85 18.37
CA GLU A 146 -20.95 10.09 19.43
C GLU A 146 -20.27 8.84 18.87
N THR A 147 -20.92 8.10 17.99
CA THR A 147 -20.36 6.94 17.29
C THR A 147 -19.12 7.31 16.51
N LEU A 148 -19.18 8.38 15.70
CA LEU A 148 -18.02 8.86 14.96
C LEU A 148 -16.86 9.25 15.89
N ASN A 149 -17.13 9.96 16.99
CA ASN A 149 -16.09 10.36 17.95
C ASN A 149 -15.45 9.16 18.64
N ARG A 150 -16.19 8.10 18.95
CA ARG A 150 -15.65 6.86 19.51
C ARG A 150 -14.76 6.16 18.50
N ALA A 151 -15.15 6.08 17.23
CA ALA A 151 -14.33 5.49 16.18
C ALA A 151 -13.05 6.30 15.95
N LEU A 152 -13.12 7.63 15.88
CA LEU A 152 -11.94 8.50 15.79
C LEU A 152 -10.95 8.27 16.95
N ALA A 153 -11.48 8.16 18.18
CA ALA A 153 -10.66 7.86 19.36
C ALA A 153 -9.99 6.48 19.26
N MET A 154 -10.72 5.45 18.80
CA MET A 154 -10.17 4.12 18.58
C MET A 154 -9.06 4.13 17.52
N VAL A 155 -9.27 4.78 16.38
CA VAL A 155 -8.29 4.90 15.31
C VAL A 155 -7.01 5.58 15.82
N ALA A 156 -7.15 6.66 16.58
CA ALA A 156 -6.01 7.35 17.21
C ALA A 156 -5.27 6.44 18.21
N MET A 157 -5.98 5.62 18.98
CA MET A 157 -5.38 4.64 19.91
C MET A 157 -4.62 3.53 19.16
N CYS A 158 -5.02 3.19 17.94
CA CYS A 158 -4.28 2.29 17.06
C CYS A 158 -3.05 2.95 16.40
N GLY A 159 -2.82 4.26 16.63
CA GLY A 159 -1.71 5.00 16.01
C GLY A 159 -1.93 5.34 14.54
N ALA A 160 -3.14 5.17 14.03
CA ALA A 160 -3.48 5.46 12.64
C ALA A 160 -3.92 6.92 12.44
N VAL A 161 -3.87 7.38 11.18
CA VAL A 161 -4.30 8.71 10.77
C VAL A 161 -5.72 8.62 10.20
N PRO A 162 -6.74 9.17 10.88
CA PRO A 162 -8.12 9.07 10.40
C PRO A 162 -8.36 10.00 9.20
N VAL A 163 -9.10 9.48 8.22
CA VAL A 163 -9.63 10.24 7.08
C VAL A 163 -11.13 9.96 7.00
N VAL A 164 -11.96 10.99 7.02
CA VAL A 164 -13.42 10.85 6.92
C VAL A 164 -13.84 11.17 5.48
N MET A 165 -14.61 10.27 4.86
CA MET A 165 -15.13 10.47 3.49
C MET A 165 -16.41 9.66 3.27
N GLU A 166 -17.09 9.94 2.15
CA GLU A 166 -18.28 9.18 1.74
C GLU A 166 -17.91 7.77 1.25
N SER A 167 -18.80 6.80 1.47
CA SER A 167 -18.57 5.39 1.11
C SER A 167 -18.31 5.19 -0.40
N ASP A 168 -19.08 5.85 -1.26
CA ASP A 168 -18.88 5.83 -2.71
C ASP A 168 -17.53 6.41 -3.15
N ALA A 169 -17.12 7.51 -2.53
CA ALA A 169 -15.84 8.15 -2.83
C ALA A 169 -14.68 7.24 -2.40
N HIS A 170 -14.83 6.57 -1.25
CA HIS A 170 -13.89 5.55 -0.78
C HIS A 170 -13.75 4.42 -1.80
N ASP A 171 -14.88 3.81 -2.22
CA ASP A 171 -14.84 2.63 -3.08
C ASP A 171 -14.27 2.93 -4.47
N ARG A 172 -14.56 4.11 -5.04
CA ARG A 172 -13.88 4.58 -6.25
C ARG A 172 -12.37 4.79 -6.04
N ALA A 173 -11.98 5.35 -4.90
CA ALA A 173 -10.56 5.56 -4.61
C ALA A 173 -9.80 4.24 -4.48
N VAL A 174 -10.32 3.27 -3.70
CA VAL A 174 -9.65 1.98 -3.52
C VAL A 174 -9.72 1.10 -4.76
N ALA A 175 -10.73 1.27 -5.62
CA ALA A 175 -10.75 0.64 -6.94
C ALA A 175 -9.49 1.01 -7.75
N LEU A 176 -9.11 2.31 -7.75
CA LEU A 176 -7.95 2.80 -8.47
C LEU A 176 -6.62 2.43 -7.80
N VAL A 177 -6.51 2.58 -6.46
CA VAL A 177 -5.20 2.48 -5.78
C VAL A 177 -4.89 1.10 -5.21
N SER A 178 -5.87 0.18 -5.18
CA SER A 178 -5.74 -1.14 -4.58
C SER A 178 -6.30 -2.27 -5.45
N HIS A 179 -7.61 -2.21 -5.80
CA HIS A 179 -8.30 -3.35 -6.38
C HIS A 179 -7.91 -3.59 -7.84
N ALA A 180 -7.96 -2.59 -8.70
CA ALA A 180 -7.52 -2.72 -10.09
C ALA A 180 -6.01 -3.04 -10.20
N PRO A 181 -5.10 -2.43 -9.43
CA PRO A 181 -3.70 -2.86 -9.36
C PRO A 181 -3.51 -4.34 -9.02
N HIS A 182 -4.30 -4.90 -8.09
CA HIS A 182 -4.25 -6.32 -7.77
C HIS A 182 -4.66 -7.20 -8.96
N VAL A 183 -5.76 -6.85 -9.64
CA VAL A 183 -6.22 -7.58 -10.84
C VAL A 183 -5.17 -7.52 -11.94
N VAL A 184 -4.56 -6.35 -12.19
CA VAL A 184 -3.49 -6.18 -13.20
C VAL A 184 -2.27 -7.02 -12.85
N ALA A 185 -1.87 -7.06 -11.57
CA ALA A 185 -0.78 -7.92 -11.10
C ALA A 185 -1.09 -9.40 -11.30
N ALA A 186 -2.32 -9.83 -10.98
CA ALA A 186 -2.78 -11.20 -11.20
C ALA A 186 -2.78 -11.57 -12.70
N LEU A 187 -3.27 -10.68 -13.58
CA LEU A 187 -3.23 -10.87 -15.03
C LEU A 187 -1.80 -11.01 -15.56
N MET A 188 -0.86 -10.22 -15.02
CA MET A 188 0.55 -10.30 -15.41
C MET A 188 1.20 -11.58 -14.89
N ALA A 189 0.94 -11.94 -13.62
CA ALA A 189 1.44 -13.18 -13.01
C ALA A 189 0.93 -14.42 -13.76
N ALA A 190 -0.33 -14.43 -14.18
CA ALA A 190 -0.93 -15.52 -14.96
C ALA A 190 -0.22 -15.76 -16.31
N ARG A 191 0.47 -14.75 -16.88
CA ARG A 191 1.30 -14.97 -18.09
C ARG A 191 2.54 -15.80 -17.81
N LEU A 192 2.97 -15.88 -16.54
CA LEU A 192 4.14 -16.67 -16.15
C LEU A 192 3.83 -18.15 -15.90
N GLU A 193 2.55 -18.54 -15.72
CA GLU A 193 2.13 -19.92 -15.44
C GLU A 193 2.67 -20.93 -16.49
N ASN A 194 2.57 -20.55 -17.77
CA ASN A 194 3.02 -21.38 -18.89
C ASN A 194 4.22 -20.76 -19.63
N ALA A 195 4.96 -19.87 -18.97
CA ALA A 195 6.14 -19.25 -19.59
C ALA A 195 7.29 -20.26 -19.73
N PRO A 196 8.10 -20.18 -20.78
CA PRO A 196 9.32 -20.98 -20.91
C PRO A 196 10.24 -20.76 -19.71
N GLU A 197 10.98 -21.80 -19.30
CA GLU A 197 11.90 -21.74 -18.15
C GLU A 197 12.95 -20.62 -18.29
N GLU A 198 13.38 -20.36 -19.53
CA GLU A 198 14.33 -19.29 -19.85
C GLU A 198 13.75 -17.91 -19.49
N ALA A 199 12.46 -17.67 -19.73
CA ALA A 199 11.82 -16.40 -19.36
C ALA A 199 11.78 -16.23 -17.83
N SER A 200 11.47 -17.30 -17.10
CA SER A 200 11.47 -17.28 -15.64
C SER A 200 12.86 -17.03 -15.05
N ARG A 201 13.92 -17.54 -15.67
CA ARG A 201 15.32 -17.29 -15.28
C ARG A 201 15.76 -15.84 -15.50
N LEU A 202 15.12 -15.13 -16.43
CA LEU A 202 15.40 -13.72 -16.72
C LEU A 202 14.56 -12.76 -15.85
N ALA A 203 13.70 -13.29 -14.97
CA ALA A 203 12.83 -12.51 -14.11
C ALA A 203 13.64 -11.67 -13.11
N GLY A 204 13.74 -10.37 -13.37
CA GLY A 204 14.39 -9.38 -12.49
C GLY A 204 13.42 -8.84 -11.41
N GLN A 205 13.91 -7.84 -10.65
CA GLN A 205 13.16 -7.25 -9.54
C GLN A 205 11.82 -6.63 -10.00
N GLY A 206 11.78 -5.98 -11.17
CA GLY A 206 10.57 -5.33 -11.66
C GLY A 206 9.37 -6.27 -11.78
N VAL A 207 9.55 -7.50 -12.32
CA VAL A 207 8.46 -8.47 -12.41
C VAL A 207 8.11 -9.03 -11.03
N ARG A 208 9.09 -9.22 -10.13
CA ARG A 208 8.85 -9.67 -8.76
C ARG A 208 8.01 -8.68 -7.97
N ASP A 209 8.33 -7.39 -8.05
CA ASP A 209 7.58 -6.33 -7.38
C ASP A 209 6.16 -6.22 -7.92
N MET A 210 6.01 -6.27 -9.26
CA MET A 210 4.69 -6.19 -9.89
C MET A 210 3.81 -7.39 -9.53
N THR A 211 4.35 -8.61 -9.50
CA THR A 211 3.58 -9.84 -9.26
C THR A 211 3.43 -10.20 -7.79
N ARG A 212 4.18 -9.57 -6.89
CA ARG A 212 4.14 -9.84 -5.45
C ARG A 212 2.74 -9.71 -4.87
N ILE A 213 2.00 -8.67 -5.25
CA ILE A 213 0.64 -8.42 -4.77
C ILE A 213 -0.39 -9.43 -5.30
N ALA A 214 -0.08 -10.16 -6.37
CA ALA A 214 -0.96 -11.22 -6.90
C ALA A 214 -1.04 -12.46 -5.98
N GLY A 215 -0.18 -12.55 -4.95
CA GLY A 215 -0.15 -13.67 -4.00
C GLY A 215 -1.24 -13.63 -2.91
N GLY A 216 -2.24 -12.76 -3.02
CA GLY A 216 -3.37 -12.69 -2.07
C GLY A 216 -4.30 -13.91 -2.15
N ASP A 217 -5.08 -14.13 -1.07
CA ASP A 217 -6.08 -15.20 -1.02
C ASP A 217 -7.20 -14.99 -2.05
N PRO A 218 -7.44 -15.92 -3.00
CA PRO A 218 -8.42 -15.72 -4.06
C PRO A 218 -9.86 -15.60 -3.55
N GLY A 219 -10.20 -16.25 -2.43
CA GLY A 219 -11.56 -16.18 -1.85
C GLY A 219 -11.82 -14.78 -1.30
N LEU A 220 -10.90 -14.25 -0.50
CA LEU A 220 -10.99 -12.88 0.02
C LEU A 220 -11.05 -11.85 -1.13
N TRP A 221 -10.22 -12.00 -2.15
CA TRP A 221 -10.22 -11.08 -3.28
C TRP A 221 -11.49 -11.20 -4.13
N GLY A 222 -12.08 -12.41 -4.22
CA GLY A 222 -13.39 -12.60 -4.84
C GLY A 222 -14.47 -11.75 -4.16
N ASP A 223 -14.58 -11.83 -2.83
CA ASP A 223 -15.52 -11.02 -2.04
C ASP A 223 -15.31 -9.52 -2.22
N ILE A 224 -14.04 -9.06 -2.25
CA ILE A 224 -13.69 -7.65 -2.44
C ILE A 224 -14.13 -7.17 -3.83
N LEU A 225 -13.79 -7.94 -4.87
CA LEU A 225 -14.11 -7.58 -6.25
C LEU A 225 -15.61 -7.63 -6.53
N GLU A 226 -16.34 -8.60 -5.97
CA GLU A 226 -17.80 -8.66 -6.05
C GLU A 226 -18.43 -7.40 -5.43
N SER A 227 -17.96 -7.01 -4.24
CA SER A 227 -18.52 -5.87 -3.50
C SER A 227 -18.17 -4.50 -4.12
N ASN A 228 -17.13 -4.41 -4.98
CA ASN A 228 -16.73 -3.16 -5.65
C ASN A 228 -16.65 -3.32 -7.17
N ALA A 229 -17.45 -4.23 -7.74
CA ALA A 229 -17.32 -4.67 -9.13
C ALA A 229 -17.42 -3.53 -10.15
N THR A 230 -18.38 -2.63 -9.99
CA THR A 230 -18.61 -1.51 -10.91
C THR A 230 -17.43 -0.56 -10.96
N ALA A 231 -16.98 -0.06 -9.81
CA ALA A 231 -15.85 0.88 -9.75
C ALA A 231 -14.53 0.26 -10.24
N VAL A 232 -14.32 -1.03 -9.97
CA VAL A 232 -13.13 -1.75 -10.48
C VAL A 232 -13.23 -1.96 -11.98
N ALA A 233 -14.40 -2.32 -12.51
CA ALA A 233 -14.61 -2.48 -13.94
C ALA A 233 -14.39 -1.17 -14.72
N ASP A 234 -14.83 -0.03 -14.18
CA ASP A 234 -14.61 1.28 -14.80
C ASP A 234 -13.11 1.57 -14.93
N VAL A 235 -12.33 1.40 -13.87
CA VAL A 235 -10.85 1.59 -13.91
C VAL A 235 -10.19 0.63 -14.90
N LEU A 236 -10.60 -0.64 -14.90
CA LEU A 236 -10.02 -1.63 -15.80
C LEU A 236 -10.41 -1.39 -17.25
N SER A 237 -11.58 -0.81 -17.52
CA SER A 237 -12.00 -0.43 -18.88
C SER A 237 -11.10 0.67 -19.45
N GLU A 238 -10.83 1.73 -18.70
CA GLU A 238 -9.88 2.77 -19.09
C GLU A 238 -8.48 2.20 -19.36
N LEU A 239 -8.01 1.31 -18.48
CA LEU A 239 -6.71 0.64 -18.66
C LEU A 239 -6.70 -0.27 -19.90
N ALA A 240 -7.79 -0.97 -20.19
CA ALA A 240 -7.91 -1.83 -21.36
C ALA A 240 -7.85 -1.02 -22.66
N ASP A 241 -8.46 0.16 -22.72
CA ASP A 241 -8.39 1.08 -23.86
C ASP A 241 -6.96 1.60 -24.07
N ASP A 242 -6.28 2.03 -23.01
CA ASP A 242 -4.88 2.44 -23.05
C ASP A 242 -3.96 1.28 -23.50
N LEU A 243 -4.19 0.07 -22.99
CA LEU A 243 -3.44 -1.12 -23.40
C LEU A 243 -3.66 -1.46 -24.88
N ALA A 244 -4.91 -1.40 -25.36
CA ALA A 244 -5.22 -1.65 -26.76
C ALA A 244 -4.55 -0.60 -27.67
N ALA A 245 -4.56 0.68 -27.29
CA ALA A 245 -3.86 1.74 -28.01
C ALA A 245 -2.34 1.50 -28.04
N THR A 246 -1.76 1.10 -26.90
CA THR A 246 -0.33 0.78 -26.80
C THR A 246 0.06 -0.39 -27.69
N VAL A 247 -0.74 -1.46 -27.72
CA VAL A 247 -0.50 -2.63 -28.58
C VAL A 247 -0.52 -2.21 -30.06
N ARG A 248 -1.45 -1.34 -30.48
CA ARG A 248 -1.48 -0.80 -31.86
C ARG A 248 -0.23 0.00 -32.18
N ALA A 249 0.18 0.89 -31.26
CA ALA A 249 1.39 1.70 -31.42
C ALA A 249 2.64 0.82 -31.56
N LEU A 250 2.83 -0.15 -30.67
CA LEU A 250 3.97 -1.07 -30.72
C LEU A 250 4.02 -1.90 -32.01
N ARG A 251 2.87 -2.32 -32.53
CA ARG A 251 2.81 -3.00 -33.83
C ARG A 251 3.16 -2.04 -34.98
N GLY A 252 2.74 -0.79 -34.91
CA GLY A 252 3.08 0.24 -35.89
C GLY A 252 4.58 0.58 -35.94
N LEU A 253 5.31 0.40 -34.82
CA LEU A 253 6.78 0.55 -34.81
C LEU A 253 7.52 -0.49 -35.66
N ALA A 254 6.90 -1.62 -35.98
CA ALA A 254 7.47 -2.64 -36.85
C ALA A 254 7.26 -2.32 -38.37
N GLU A 255 6.54 -1.25 -38.72
CA GLU A 255 6.28 -0.85 -40.10
C GLU A 255 7.51 -0.22 -40.77
N VAL A 256 7.56 -0.28 -42.10
CA VAL A 256 8.71 0.24 -42.90
C VAL A 256 8.72 1.76 -42.95
N ASP A 257 7.53 2.40 -42.93
CA ASP A 257 7.41 3.86 -43.06
C ASP A 257 7.98 4.58 -41.82
N ALA A 258 8.99 5.41 -42.04
CA ALA A 258 9.70 6.13 -40.98
C ALA A 258 8.82 7.21 -40.32
N ALA A 259 7.96 7.89 -41.07
CA ALA A 259 7.07 8.93 -40.54
C ALA A 259 6.02 8.30 -39.59
N LYS A 260 5.43 7.18 -40.02
CA LYS A 260 4.47 6.43 -39.20
C LYS A 260 5.11 5.89 -37.92
N ARG A 261 6.34 5.33 -38.01
CA ARG A 261 7.08 4.90 -36.80
C ARG A 261 7.32 6.05 -35.82
N ALA A 262 7.65 7.25 -36.30
CA ALA A 262 7.88 8.40 -35.44
C ALA A 262 6.60 8.84 -34.72
N GLU A 263 5.45 8.80 -35.38
CA GLU A 263 4.15 9.08 -34.79
C GLU A 263 3.81 8.05 -33.68
N GLU A 264 3.97 6.76 -33.98
CA GLU A 264 3.70 5.70 -33.01
C GLU A 264 4.66 5.73 -31.80
N MET A 265 5.92 6.08 -32.03
CA MET A 265 6.88 6.29 -30.94
C MET A 265 6.46 7.44 -30.02
N THR A 266 5.94 8.53 -30.58
CA THR A 266 5.41 9.66 -29.79
C THR A 266 4.28 9.19 -28.87
N ARG A 267 3.36 8.37 -29.35
CA ARG A 267 2.26 7.78 -28.53
C ARG A 267 2.78 6.93 -27.38
N VAL A 268 3.82 6.12 -27.62
CA VAL A 268 4.46 5.31 -26.57
C VAL A 268 5.13 6.21 -25.51
N ILE A 269 5.85 7.24 -25.96
CA ILE A 269 6.52 8.19 -25.06
C ILE A 269 5.48 8.95 -24.21
N ASP A 270 4.38 9.38 -24.79
CA ASP A 270 3.30 10.06 -24.08
C ASP A 270 2.68 9.18 -22.99
N LEU A 271 2.44 7.89 -23.26
CA LEU A 271 1.98 6.96 -22.23
C LEU A 271 2.98 6.85 -21.08
N LEU A 272 4.27 6.66 -21.38
CA LEU A 272 5.31 6.57 -20.36
C LEU A 272 5.41 7.87 -19.55
N GLY A 273 5.24 9.02 -20.21
CA GLY A 273 5.18 10.34 -19.57
C GLY A 273 4.00 10.47 -18.60
N ARG A 274 2.80 10.04 -19.03
CA ARG A 274 1.61 9.99 -18.14
C ARG A 274 1.84 9.08 -16.92
N GLY A 275 2.47 7.92 -17.13
CA GLY A 275 2.83 7.02 -16.07
C GLY A 275 3.76 7.65 -15.03
N ASN A 276 4.81 8.35 -15.48
CA ASN A 276 5.72 9.10 -14.61
C ASN A 276 4.99 10.21 -13.83
N ALA A 277 4.11 10.95 -14.51
CA ALA A 277 3.30 11.99 -13.86
C ALA A 277 2.35 11.42 -12.81
N GLY A 278 1.72 10.28 -13.10
CA GLY A 278 0.88 9.56 -12.14
C GLY A 278 1.65 9.11 -10.90
N ARG A 279 2.83 8.50 -11.10
CA ARG A 279 3.72 8.09 -10.01
C ARG A 279 4.12 9.26 -9.10
N ALA A 280 4.40 10.42 -9.68
CA ALA A 280 4.78 11.61 -8.93
C ALA A 280 3.66 12.17 -8.02
N ARG A 281 2.41 11.76 -8.21
CA ARG A 281 1.28 12.13 -7.34
C ARG A 281 1.17 11.27 -6.08
N LEU A 282 1.83 10.11 -6.04
CA LEU A 282 1.81 9.28 -4.84
C LEU A 282 2.59 10.00 -3.74
N PRO A 283 2.02 10.12 -2.53
CA PRO A 283 2.73 10.71 -1.42
C PRO A 283 3.97 9.87 -1.11
N GLY A 284 5.15 10.48 -1.26
CA GLY A 284 6.41 9.97 -0.72
C GLY A 284 6.55 10.34 0.75
N LYS A 285 7.59 9.83 1.42
CA LYS A 285 7.97 10.40 2.73
C LYS A 285 8.17 11.92 2.57
N PRO A 286 7.71 12.75 3.54
CA PRO A 286 8.01 14.17 3.53
C PRO A 286 9.53 14.35 3.40
N GLY A 287 10.00 14.98 2.30
CA GLY A 287 11.44 15.15 2.00
C GLY A 287 11.95 14.43 0.75
N THR A 288 11.23 13.44 0.20
CA THR A 288 11.68 12.69 -1.00
C THR A 288 11.41 13.42 -2.33
N ALA A 289 10.65 14.51 -2.34
CA ALA A 289 10.55 15.40 -3.50
C ALA A 289 11.90 16.10 -3.74
N GLY A 290 12.74 15.53 -4.63
CA GLY A 290 14.07 16.04 -4.94
C GLY A 290 15.21 15.25 -4.28
N GLY A 291 15.01 13.98 -3.89
CA GLY A 291 16.07 13.11 -3.40
C GLY A 291 17.10 12.72 -4.48
N ALA A 292 18.25 12.28 -4.05
CA ALA A 292 19.26 11.64 -4.89
C ALA A 292 19.47 10.19 -4.46
N LEU A 293 19.69 9.35 -5.45
CA LEU A 293 19.95 7.94 -5.29
C LEU A 293 21.46 7.71 -5.32
N VAL A 294 21.99 7.16 -4.23
CA VAL A 294 23.40 6.81 -4.05
C VAL A 294 23.52 5.29 -4.09
N PRO A 295 23.95 4.70 -5.23
CA PRO A 295 24.06 3.25 -5.36
C PRO A 295 25.40 2.76 -4.78
N VAL A 296 25.33 1.77 -3.88
CA VAL A 296 26.49 1.18 -3.20
C VAL A 296 26.55 -0.33 -3.48
N VAL A 297 27.68 -0.81 -3.99
CA VAL A 297 27.89 -2.25 -4.19
C VAL A 297 28.36 -2.86 -2.88
N ILE A 298 27.66 -3.92 -2.45
CA ILE A 298 28.00 -4.66 -1.23
C ILE A 298 28.33 -6.13 -1.55
N GLY A 299 29.14 -6.78 -0.72
CA GLY A 299 29.34 -8.22 -0.78
C GLY A 299 28.10 -8.96 -0.26
N ASP A 300 27.81 -10.13 -0.84
CA ASP A 300 26.75 -11.01 -0.35
C ASP A 300 27.29 -11.87 0.82
N ARG A 301 27.47 -11.22 1.97
CA ARG A 301 27.96 -11.84 3.20
C ARG A 301 27.11 -11.39 4.40
N PRO A 302 26.93 -12.25 5.41
CA PRO A 302 26.28 -11.87 6.65
C PRO A 302 26.95 -10.63 7.27
N GLY A 303 26.15 -9.62 7.63
CA GLY A 303 26.61 -8.40 8.28
C GLY A 303 27.00 -7.24 7.35
N GLU A 304 27.11 -7.43 6.03
CA GLU A 304 27.51 -6.36 5.10
C GLU A 304 26.50 -5.18 5.10
N LEU A 305 25.21 -5.45 5.13
CA LEU A 305 24.18 -4.40 5.26
C LEU A 305 24.30 -3.65 6.58
N ALA A 306 24.51 -4.34 7.69
CA ALA A 306 24.68 -3.69 9.00
C ALA A 306 25.92 -2.78 8.99
N ARG A 307 27.03 -3.24 8.37
CA ARG A 307 28.25 -2.46 8.21
C ARG A 307 28.04 -1.21 7.34
N LEU A 308 27.25 -1.34 6.24
CA LEU A 308 26.90 -0.21 5.40
C LEU A 308 26.08 0.81 6.17
N PHE A 309 25.03 0.38 6.88
CA PHE A 309 24.18 1.29 7.65
C PHE A 309 24.94 1.98 8.80
N ALA A 310 25.88 1.29 9.46
CA ALA A 310 26.76 1.92 10.43
C ALA A 310 27.64 3.01 9.77
N ALA A 311 28.22 2.73 8.61
CA ALA A 311 29.00 3.73 7.87
C ALA A 311 28.15 4.93 7.43
N VAL A 312 26.89 4.73 7.05
CA VAL A 312 25.96 5.84 6.74
C VAL A 312 25.63 6.63 8.00
N GLN A 313 25.36 5.97 9.12
CA GLN A 313 25.09 6.62 10.41
C GLN A 313 26.23 7.55 10.82
N ASP A 314 27.48 7.14 10.63
CA ASP A 314 28.67 7.94 10.95
C ASP A 314 28.76 9.22 10.10
N THR A 315 28.08 9.31 8.97
CA THR A 315 28.01 10.52 8.14
C THR A 315 27.02 11.55 8.65
N GLY A 316 26.05 11.13 9.49
CA GLY A 316 24.92 11.94 9.94
C GLY A 316 23.86 12.18 8.87
N VAL A 317 23.95 11.54 7.70
CA VAL A 317 22.98 11.67 6.60
C VAL A 317 21.78 10.76 6.87
N ASN A 318 20.56 11.32 6.79
CA ASN A 318 19.33 10.56 6.90
C ASN A 318 19.06 9.79 5.62
N ILE A 319 18.68 8.49 5.76
CA ILE A 319 18.23 7.66 4.64
C ILE A 319 16.71 7.79 4.54
N GLU A 320 16.23 8.25 3.38
CA GLU A 320 14.81 8.41 3.10
C GLU A 320 14.17 7.11 2.62
N ASP A 321 14.90 6.34 1.80
CA ASP A 321 14.46 5.05 1.29
C ASP A 321 15.66 4.15 0.95
N VAL A 322 15.43 2.83 0.92
CA VAL A 322 16.46 1.83 0.59
C VAL A 322 15.87 0.79 -0.33
N SER A 323 16.51 0.53 -1.44
CA SER A 323 16.26 -0.67 -2.24
C SER A 323 17.50 -1.56 -2.31
N ILE A 324 17.28 -2.87 -2.36
CA ILE A 324 18.35 -3.85 -2.42
C ILE A 324 18.10 -4.75 -3.61
N ASP A 325 19.03 -4.77 -4.55
CA ASP A 325 18.99 -5.66 -5.71
C ASP A 325 20.05 -6.75 -5.57
N HIS A 326 19.59 -8.00 -5.51
CA HIS A 326 20.45 -9.17 -5.51
C HIS A 326 20.44 -9.80 -6.90
N SER A 327 21.52 -9.64 -7.64
CA SER A 327 21.72 -10.33 -8.92
C SER A 327 21.96 -11.82 -8.66
N THR A 328 21.03 -12.67 -9.10
CA THR A 328 21.12 -14.13 -8.96
C THR A 328 22.46 -14.64 -9.53
N GLY A 329 23.25 -15.31 -8.71
CA GLY A 329 24.54 -15.92 -9.11
C GLY A 329 25.76 -14.99 -9.05
N ARG A 330 25.64 -13.78 -8.49
CA ARG A 330 26.79 -12.91 -8.19
C ARG A 330 27.03 -12.81 -6.69
N PRO A 331 28.30 -12.81 -6.23
CA PRO A 331 28.64 -12.69 -4.81
C PRO A 331 28.53 -11.24 -4.30
N SER A 332 27.75 -10.40 -4.98
CA SER A 332 27.58 -8.98 -4.64
C SER A 332 26.14 -8.52 -4.92
N GLY A 333 25.61 -7.64 -4.07
CA GLY A 333 24.35 -6.94 -4.24
C GLY A 333 24.56 -5.44 -4.48
N LEU A 334 23.54 -4.78 -4.98
CA LEU A 334 23.47 -3.33 -5.11
C LEU A 334 22.46 -2.80 -4.08
N VAL A 335 22.92 -1.91 -3.22
CA VAL A 335 22.06 -1.17 -2.28
C VAL A 335 21.92 0.26 -2.81
N GLU A 336 20.71 0.66 -3.10
CA GLU A 336 20.40 2.01 -3.53
C GLU A 336 19.83 2.80 -2.35
N LEU A 337 20.58 3.80 -1.89
CA LEU A 337 20.19 4.68 -0.79
C LEU A 337 19.58 5.96 -1.36
N VAL A 338 18.34 6.26 -1.01
CA VAL A 338 17.72 7.56 -1.33
C VAL A 338 17.97 8.48 -0.16
N VAL A 339 18.57 9.65 -0.46
CA VAL A 339 18.89 10.69 0.52
C VAL A 339 18.51 12.06 -0.03
N ALA A 340 18.48 13.09 0.81
CA ALA A 340 18.29 14.46 0.35
C ALA A 340 19.36 14.85 -0.69
N THR A 341 18.98 15.59 -1.74
CA THR A 341 19.86 15.89 -2.88
C THR A 341 21.15 16.60 -2.47
N ASP A 342 21.07 17.50 -1.50
CA ASP A 342 22.20 18.25 -0.95
C ASP A 342 23.14 17.40 -0.09
N ALA A 343 22.64 16.29 0.47
CA ALA A 343 23.41 15.36 1.29
C ALA A 343 24.11 14.25 0.48
N ALA A 344 23.68 14.01 -0.77
CA ALA A 344 24.12 12.86 -1.56
C ALA A 344 25.62 12.89 -1.89
N GLY A 345 26.18 14.07 -2.19
CA GLY A 345 27.61 14.22 -2.45
C GLY A 345 28.44 13.91 -1.20
N LEU A 346 28.06 14.47 -0.05
CA LEU A 346 28.72 14.20 1.23
C LEU A 346 28.70 12.71 1.57
N LEU A 347 27.52 12.05 1.42
CA LEU A 347 27.40 10.62 1.67
C LEU A 347 28.32 9.80 0.77
N ALA A 348 28.30 10.06 -0.54
CA ALA A 348 29.13 9.34 -1.49
C ALA A 348 30.62 9.48 -1.18
N ASP A 349 31.10 10.71 -0.91
CA ASP A 349 32.50 10.98 -0.58
C ASP A 349 32.93 10.24 0.70
N ARG A 350 32.08 10.23 1.74
CA ARG A 350 32.34 9.54 3.00
C ARG A 350 32.37 8.02 2.83
N LEU A 351 31.45 7.47 2.06
CA LEU A 351 31.42 6.03 1.78
C LEU A 351 32.63 5.60 0.93
N LEU A 352 33.03 6.39 -0.07
CA LEU A 352 34.25 6.15 -0.84
C LEU A 352 35.51 6.20 0.05
N ALA A 353 35.61 7.16 0.95
CA ALA A 353 36.71 7.26 1.92
C ALA A 353 36.75 6.07 2.90
N ALA A 354 35.61 5.46 3.19
CA ALA A 354 35.47 4.22 3.98
C ALA A 354 35.62 2.93 3.15
N ASN A 355 36.15 3.01 1.93
CA ASN A 355 36.38 1.91 0.99
C ASN A 355 35.11 1.19 0.51
N TRP A 356 33.97 1.86 0.47
CA TRP A 356 32.79 1.36 -0.20
C TRP A 356 32.85 1.65 -1.71
N THR A 357 32.30 0.75 -2.51
CA THR A 357 32.17 0.96 -3.96
C THR A 357 30.85 1.70 -4.22
N VAL A 358 30.93 3.01 -4.45
CA VAL A 358 29.78 3.86 -4.78
C VAL A 358 29.72 4.07 -6.28
N GLN A 359 28.56 3.85 -6.89
CA GLN A 359 28.32 4.14 -8.31
C GLN A 359 27.86 5.59 -8.51
N ARG A 360 27.65 6.00 -9.77
CA ARG A 360 27.23 7.35 -10.13
C ARG A 360 25.91 7.71 -9.44
N ILE A 361 25.89 8.81 -8.69
CA ILE A 361 24.70 9.39 -8.09
C ILE A 361 23.70 9.73 -9.21
N ARG A 362 22.43 9.40 -8.99
CA ARG A 362 21.33 9.67 -9.91
C ARG A 362 20.26 10.51 -9.20
N PRO A 363 19.66 11.53 -9.85
CA PRO A 363 18.52 12.21 -9.25
C PRO A 363 17.34 11.23 -9.17
N VAL A 364 16.62 11.22 -8.04
CA VAL A 364 15.28 10.66 -7.99
C VAL A 364 14.39 11.68 -8.70
N TYR A 365 13.93 11.37 -9.91
CA TYR A 365 13.18 12.30 -10.74
C TYR A 365 11.92 12.78 -10.02
N ALA A 366 11.95 13.98 -9.45
CA ALA A 366 10.75 14.78 -9.25
C ALA A 366 10.43 15.42 -10.60
N ASN A 367 9.22 15.22 -11.09
CA ASN A 367 8.74 15.76 -12.35
C ASN A 367 8.93 17.29 -12.39
N ARG A 368 9.87 17.79 -13.18
CA ARG A 368 9.87 19.20 -13.57
C ARG A 368 8.69 19.37 -14.50
N SER A 369 7.66 20.07 -14.03
CA SER A 369 6.64 20.64 -14.90
C SER A 369 7.31 21.32 -16.08
N ALA A 370 6.97 20.86 -17.29
CA ALA A 370 7.33 21.55 -18.52
C ALA A 370 6.71 22.97 -18.50
N GLY A 371 7.55 23.94 -18.35
CA GLY A 371 7.18 25.35 -18.36
C GLY A 371 8.40 26.22 -18.38
N ALA A 372 8.68 26.75 -19.58
CA ALA A 372 9.47 27.91 -19.92
C ALA A 372 10.96 27.70 -20.32
N ASP A 373 11.19 28.08 -21.57
CA ASP A 373 12.36 28.77 -22.11
C ASP A 373 13.62 27.96 -22.42
N ASP A 374 13.56 27.32 -23.59
CA ASP A 374 14.75 27.02 -24.38
C ASP A 374 14.87 28.02 -25.54
N ARG A 375 15.07 29.30 -25.20
CA ARG A 375 15.57 30.32 -26.11
C ARG A 375 16.75 31.03 -25.44
N ASP A 376 17.86 30.37 -25.41
CA ASP A 376 19.18 31.04 -25.46
C ASP A 376 20.32 30.03 -25.23
N ARG A 377 20.77 29.36 -26.28
CA ARG A 377 22.15 28.83 -26.41
C ARG A 377 22.48 28.62 -27.88
N GLY A 378 22.50 29.69 -28.63
CA GLY A 378 23.28 29.79 -29.84
C GLY A 378 24.52 30.58 -29.52
N SER A 379 25.66 29.99 -29.68
CA SER A 379 26.93 30.54 -30.17
C SER A 379 28.15 30.02 -29.38
N ALA A 380 29.10 29.61 -30.18
CA ALA A 380 30.52 29.45 -29.91
C ALA A 380 30.99 28.27 -29.07
N ASP A 381 31.58 27.20 -29.67
CA ASP A 381 33.04 27.25 -29.88
C ASP A 381 33.49 26.13 -30.83
N ARG A 382 34.10 26.59 -31.92
CA ARG A 382 34.94 25.78 -32.78
C ARG A 382 36.27 25.51 -32.06
N VAL A 383 36.53 24.27 -31.71
CA VAL A 383 37.87 23.84 -31.33
C VAL A 383 38.56 23.27 -32.58
N THR A 384 39.54 23.99 -33.10
CA THR A 384 40.52 23.57 -34.09
C THR A 384 41.45 22.54 -33.50
N VAL A 385 41.66 21.46 -34.22
CA VAL A 385 42.72 20.46 -34.00
C VAL A 385 43.96 20.94 -34.72
N PRO A 386 45.14 20.96 -34.10
CA PRO A 386 46.39 21.12 -34.82
C PRO A 386 46.96 19.76 -35.24
N SER A 387 47.55 19.78 -36.40
CA SER A 387 48.29 18.76 -37.13
C SER A 387 49.27 17.88 -36.34
#